data_c5217b78c1416df1b458e9e62cd46147
#
_entry.id   c5217b78c1416df1b458e9e62cd46147
#
_cell.length_a   1.000
_cell.length_b   1.000
_cell.length_c   1.000
_cell.angle_alpha   90.00
_cell.angle_beta   90.00
_cell.angle_gamma   90.00
#
_symmetry.space_group_name_H-M   'P 1'
#
loop_
_entity.id
_entity.type
_entity.pdbx_description
1 polymer ?
#
loop_
_entity_poly.entity_id
_entity_poly.type
_entity_poly.pdbx_seq_one_letter_code
_entity_poly.pdbx_strand_id
1 'polypeptide(L)'
;MANPQVELHIADHGVITIELDQDNAPLSTENFLSYVNKGHYDGTIFHRVIDNFMVQGGGFVPGMSQKDSDETIRNEANNGLKNDKYTLAMARTQDPHSASAQFFINVADNGFLNHTA
;
A
#
# COMPACT_ATOMS: atom_id res chain seq x y z
N MET A 1 10.14 -19.93 -1.47
CA MET A 1 10.91 -18.80 -2.01
C MET A 1 10.87 -17.61 -1.05
N ALA A 2 11.92 -16.83 -1.03
CA ALA A 2 11.92 -15.63 -0.19
C ALA A 2 10.92 -14.61 -0.74
N ASN A 3 10.22 -13.91 0.17
CA ASN A 3 9.33 -12.83 -0.22
C ASN A 3 10.13 -11.64 -0.78
N PRO A 4 9.60 -10.94 -1.79
CA PRO A 4 10.24 -9.73 -2.29
C PRO A 4 10.31 -8.65 -1.21
N GLN A 5 11.36 -7.86 -1.23
CA GLN A 5 11.53 -6.72 -0.33
C GLN A 5 11.63 -5.43 -1.13
N VAL A 6 11.05 -4.36 -0.59
CA VAL A 6 11.06 -3.02 -1.18
C VAL A 6 11.54 -2.03 -0.13
N GLU A 7 12.35 -1.07 -0.54
CA GLU A 7 12.78 0.02 0.33
C GLU A 7 12.05 1.31 -0.03
N LEU A 8 11.41 1.95 0.97
CA LEU A 8 10.85 3.28 0.83
C LEU A 8 11.87 4.30 1.35
N HIS A 9 12.43 5.09 0.45
CA HIS A 9 13.35 6.17 0.82
C HIS A 9 12.55 7.44 1.06
N ILE A 10 12.43 7.80 2.33
CA ILE A 10 11.67 8.98 2.75
C ILE A 10 12.63 10.16 2.81
N ALA A 11 12.38 11.19 2.02
CA ALA A 11 13.27 12.37 1.95
C ALA A 11 13.54 12.92 3.35
N ASP A 12 14.82 13.02 3.71
CA ASP A 12 15.31 13.54 4.99
C ASP A 12 14.91 12.74 6.24
N HIS A 13 14.31 11.53 6.06
CA HIS A 13 13.82 10.73 7.19
C HIS A 13 14.32 9.29 7.21
N GLY A 14 15.07 8.85 6.21
CA GLY A 14 15.64 7.50 6.18
C GLY A 14 14.87 6.52 5.32
N VAL A 15 14.99 5.24 5.64
CA VAL A 15 14.51 4.15 4.78
C VAL A 15 13.60 3.23 5.59
N ILE A 16 12.46 2.86 5.00
CA ILE A 16 11.56 1.83 5.52
C ILE A 16 11.68 0.61 4.62
N THR A 17 12.00 -0.54 5.19
CA THR A 17 12.04 -1.81 4.43
C THR A 17 10.71 -2.54 4.57
N ILE A 18 10.16 -2.96 3.43
CA ILE A 18 8.87 -3.64 3.35
C ILE A 18 9.07 -5.02 2.77
N GLU A 19 8.56 -6.05 3.47
CA GLU A 19 8.49 -7.41 2.94
C GLU A 19 7.09 -7.66 2.39
N LEU A 20 7.00 -8.12 1.15
CA LEU A 20 5.73 -8.37 0.46
C LEU A 20 5.38 -9.84 0.55
N ASP A 21 4.15 -10.15 0.99
CA ASP A 21 3.67 -11.53 1.13
C ASP A 21 3.14 -12.04 -0.21
N GLN A 22 4.05 -12.57 -1.02
CA GLN A 22 3.73 -13.02 -2.38
C GLN A 22 2.83 -14.26 -2.37
N ASP A 23 2.98 -15.13 -1.38
CA ASP A 23 2.21 -16.38 -1.33
C ASP A 23 0.74 -16.15 -1.00
N ASN A 24 0.44 -15.23 -0.09
CA ASN A 24 -0.92 -14.95 0.36
C ASN A 24 -1.58 -13.77 -0.36
N ALA A 25 -0.79 -12.88 -0.94
CA ALA A 25 -1.28 -11.70 -1.66
C ALA A 25 -0.55 -11.54 -3.01
N PRO A 26 -0.69 -12.52 -3.93
CA PRO A 26 0.09 -12.49 -5.18
C PRO A 26 -0.30 -11.33 -6.10
N LEU A 27 -1.58 -11.00 -6.22
CA LEU A 27 -2.01 -9.89 -7.08
C LEU A 27 -1.55 -8.55 -6.55
N SER A 28 -1.71 -8.33 -5.25
CA SER A 28 -1.29 -7.08 -4.59
C SER A 28 0.23 -6.92 -4.67
N THR A 29 0.98 -7.99 -4.44
CA THR A 29 2.44 -7.99 -4.52
C THR A 29 2.92 -7.66 -5.93
N GLU A 30 2.39 -8.34 -6.94
CA GLU A 30 2.76 -8.11 -8.32
C GLU A 30 2.41 -6.69 -8.77
N ASN A 31 1.22 -6.21 -8.39
CA ASN A 31 0.77 -4.86 -8.69
C ASN A 31 1.70 -3.81 -8.06
N PHE A 32 2.02 -3.97 -6.79
CA PHE A 32 2.90 -3.04 -6.08
C PHE A 32 4.30 -3.01 -6.72
N LEU A 33 4.87 -4.17 -7.00
CA LEU A 33 6.18 -4.28 -7.64
C LEU A 33 6.18 -3.66 -9.04
N SER A 34 5.10 -3.79 -9.79
CA SER A 34 4.95 -3.16 -11.09
C SER A 34 5.09 -1.63 -10.98
N TYR A 35 4.42 -1.02 -10.00
CA TYR A 35 4.54 0.43 -9.78
C TYR A 35 5.93 0.81 -9.29
N VAL A 36 6.55 0.01 -8.44
CA VAL A 36 7.92 0.24 -7.96
C VAL A 36 8.89 0.24 -9.15
N ASN A 37 8.79 -0.78 -10.00
CA ASN A 37 9.74 -0.97 -11.10
C ASN A 37 9.63 0.10 -12.18
N LYS A 38 8.47 0.70 -12.38
CA LYS A 38 8.33 1.80 -13.35
C LYS A 38 8.48 3.19 -12.74
N GLY A 39 8.90 3.27 -11.48
CA GLY A 39 9.17 4.54 -10.82
C GLY A 39 7.94 5.36 -10.45
N HIS A 40 6.76 4.75 -10.39
CA HIS A 40 5.50 5.46 -10.10
C HIS A 40 5.55 6.17 -8.75
N TYR A 41 6.14 5.52 -7.73
CA TYR A 41 6.15 6.07 -6.37
C TYR A 41 7.19 7.16 -6.16
N ASP A 42 8.15 7.31 -7.09
CA ASP A 42 9.17 8.34 -6.98
C ASP A 42 8.51 9.72 -7.08
N GLY A 43 8.80 10.60 -6.12
CA GLY A 43 8.22 11.93 -6.06
C GLY A 43 6.80 11.99 -5.50
N THR A 44 6.21 10.85 -5.11
CA THR A 44 4.89 10.85 -4.45
C THR A 44 5.03 11.20 -2.97
N ILE A 45 3.91 11.60 -2.36
CA ILE A 45 3.88 12.03 -0.96
C ILE A 45 2.95 11.13 -0.15
N PHE A 46 3.11 11.15 1.16
CA PHE A 46 2.10 10.63 2.09
C PHE A 46 1.06 11.74 2.27
N HIS A 47 0.01 11.70 1.47
CA HIS A 47 -0.99 12.77 1.40
C HIS A 47 -2.02 12.71 2.53
N ARG A 48 -2.06 11.61 3.28
CA ARG A 48 -3.01 11.43 4.38
C ARG A 48 -2.31 10.73 5.54
N VAL A 49 -2.21 11.43 6.67
CA VAL A 49 -1.59 10.91 7.89
C VAL A 49 -2.59 11.09 9.03
N ILE A 50 -3.01 9.99 9.64
CA ILE A 50 -3.96 10.00 10.75
C ILE A 50 -3.31 9.31 11.94
N ASP A 51 -3.10 10.06 13.02
CA ASP A 51 -2.48 9.55 14.23
C ASP A 51 -3.27 8.36 14.80
N ASN A 52 -2.55 7.35 15.28
CA ASN A 52 -3.11 6.10 15.81
C ASN A 52 -3.99 5.33 14.83
N PHE A 53 -3.85 5.58 13.53
CA PHE A 53 -4.61 4.88 12.50
C PHE A 53 -3.69 4.44 11.37
N MET A 54 -3.35 5.34 10.44
CA MET A 54 -2.56 4.96 9.28
C MET A 54 -1.90 6.16 8.60
N VAL A 55 -0.90 5.87 7.76
CA VAL A 55 -0.34 6.84 6.81
C VAL A 55 -0.57 6.30 5.40
N GLN A 56 -1.11 7.13 4.51
CA GLN A 56 -1.49 6.74 3.16
C GLN A 56 -0.72 7.55 2.13
N GLY A 57 -0.24 6.86 1.09
CA GLY A 57 0.53 7.52 0.04
C GLY A 57 0.49 6.75 -1.28
N GLY A 58 1.35 7.19 -2.20
CA GLY A 58 1.53 6.52 -3.50
C GLY A 58 0.60 6.99 -4.61
N GLY A 59 -0.26 7.97 -4.35
CA GLY A 59 -1.22 8.45 -5.35
C GLY A 59 -1.11 9.92 -5.71
N PHE A 60 -0.39 10.72 -4.93
CA PHE A 60 -0.33 12.17 -5.11
C PHE A 60 1.11 12.66 -5.13
N VAL A 61 1.35 13.72 -5.90
CA VAL A 61 2.62 14.45 -5.91
C VAL A 61 2.44 15.77 -5.15
N PRO A 62 3.54 16.51 -4.82
CA PRO A 62 3.43 17.81 -4.14
C PRO A 62 2.43 18.72 -4.85
N GLY A 63 1.63 19.46 -4.07
CA GLY A 63 0.53 20.26 -4.60
C GLY A 63 -0.79 19.52 -4.66
N MET A 64 -0.83 18.28 -4.16
CA MET A 64 -2.02 17.43 -4.11
C MET A 64 -2.59 17.08 -5.50
N SER A 65 -1.72 17.01 -6.49
CA SER A 65 -2.11 16.51 -7.83
C SER A 65 -2.07 15.00 -7.84
N GLN A 66 -3.16 14.38 -8.25
CA GLN A 66 -3.22 12.92 -8.34
C GLN A 66 -2.43 12.42 -9.54
N LYS A 67 -1.59 11.42 -9.29
CA LYS A 67 -0.81 10.77 -10.34
C LYS A 67 -1.63 9.63 -10.95
N ASP A 68 -1.64 9.56 -12.28
CA ASP A 68 -2.38 8.52 -12.98
C ASP A 68 -1.88 7.14 -12.61
N SER A 69 -2.80 6.18 -12.50
CA SER A 69 -2.48 4.80 -12.20
C SER A 69 -3.01 3.88 -13.30
N ASP A 70 -2.51 2.64 -13.27
CA ASP A 70 -2.96 1.60 -14.19
C ASP A 70 -4.29 0.99 -13.72
N GLU A 71 -4.64 -0.14 -14.32
CA GLU A 71 -5.89 -0.84 -13.98
C GLU A 71 -5.94 -1.24 -12.52
N THR A 72 -7.15 -1.37 -12.00
CA THR A 72 -7.38 -1.85 -10.65
C THR A 72 -7.19 -3.36 -10.57
N ILE A 73 -7.02 -3.88 -9.34
CA ILE A 73 -6.84 -5.31 -9.11
C ILE A 73 -7.97 -5.87 -8.27
N ARG A 74 -8.12 -7.18 -8.34
CA ARG A 74 -9.08 -7.93 -7.53
C ARG A 74 -8.68 -7.85 -6.05
N ASN A 75 -9.67 -7.70 -5.18
CA ASN A 75 -9.46 -7.70 -3.73
C ASN A 75 -9.00 -9.07 -3.25
N GLU A 76 -7.96 -9.10 -2.42
CA GLU A 76 -7.40 -10.31 -1.82
C GLU A 76 -7.55 -10.31 -0.29
N ALA A 77 -8.45 -9.49 0.27
CA ALA A 77 -8.56 -9.34 1.72
C ALA A 77 -8.97 -10.63 2.44
N ASN A 78 -9.55 -11.60 1.72
CA ASN A 78 -9.96 -12.89 2.27
C ASN A 78 -8.79 -13.89 2.40
N ASN A 79 -7.55 -13.44 2.34
CA ASN A 79 -6.35 -14.29 2.38
C ASN A 79 -5.85 -14.59 3.81
N GLY A 80 -6.55 -14.13 4.83
CA GLY A 80 -6.19 -14.34 6.22
C GLY A 80 -5.22 -13.33 6.81
N LEU A 81 -4.70 -12.41 6.02
CA LEU A 81 -3.82 -11.36 6.51
C LEU A 81 -4.61 -10.27 7.23
N LYS A 82 -4.01 -9.69 8.26
CA LYS A 82 -4.67 -8.71 9.13
C LYS A 82 -4.02 -7.34 9.02
N ASN A 83 -4.80 -6.30 9.34
CA ASN A 83 -4.32 -4.93 9.39
C ASN A 83 -3.73 -4.62 10.78
N ASP A 84 -2.67 -5.34 11.12
CA ASP A 84 -1.94 -5.16 12.36
C ASP A 84 -0.97 -3.98 12.25
N LYS A 85 -0.52 -3.47 13.39
CA LYS A 85 0.43 -2.36 13.44
C LYS A 85 1.67 -2.69 12.60
N TYR A 86 2.09 -1.73 11.78
CA TYR A 86 3.26 -1.80 10.89
C TYR A 86 3.09 -2.75 9.69
N THR A 87 1.86 -3.08 9.32
CA THR A 87 1.60 -3.75 8.04
C THR A 87 1.21 -2.73 6.97
N LEU A 88 1.51 -3.08 5.72
CA LEU A 88 1.15 -2.29 4.55
C LEU A 88 -0.02 -2.93 3.83
N ALA A 89 -1.00 -2.14 3.43
CA ALA A 89 -2.17 -2.60 2.69
C ALA A 89 -2.47 -1.67 1.52
N MET A 90 -3.19 -2.20 0.52
CA MET A 90 -3.60 -1.40 -0.62
C MET A 90 -4.83 -0.57 -0.27
N ALA A 91 -4.77 0.73 -0.58
CA ALA A 91 -5.90 1.63 -0.41
C ALA A 91 -6.89 1.44 -1.55
N ARG A 92 -8.18 1.54 -1.23
CA ARG A 92 -9.27 1.40 -2.20
C ARG A 92 -10.43 2.31 -1.85
N THR A 93 -11.35 2.46 -2.79
CA THR A 93 -12.63 3.12 -2.54
C THR A 93 -13.61 2.11 -1.89
N GLN A 94 -14.88 2.42 -1.82
CA GLN A 94 -15.91 1.48 -1.32
C GLN A 94 -16.06 0.26 -2.22
N ASP A 95 -15.68 0.36 -3.50
CA ASP A 95 -15.63 -0.80 -4.38
C ASP A 95 -14.46 -1.70 -3.94
N PRO A 96 -14.71 -2.96 -3.53
CA PRO A 96 -13.64 -3.85 -3.07
C PRO A 96 -12.56 -4.13 -4.11
N HIS A 97 -12.86 -3.97 -5.39
CA HIS A 97 -11.92 -4.26 -6.49
C HIS A 97 -11.41 -2.97 -7.15
N SER A 98 -11.22 -1.90 -6.38
CA SER A 98 -10.79 -0.60 -6.90
C SER A 98 -9.35 -0.23 -6.55
N ALA A 99 -8.59 -1.10 -5.89
CA ALA A 99 -7.20 -0.82 -5.53
C ALA A 99 -6.32 -0.74 -6.78
N SER A 100 -5.42 0.24 -6.81
CA SER A 100 -4.44 0.38 -7.89
C SER A 100 -3.07 0.71 -7.31
N ALA A 101 -2.66 1.97 -7.24
CA ALA A 101 -1.33 2.38 -6.78
C ALA A 101 -1.26 2.78 -5.32
N GLN A 102 -2.30 3.39 -4.77
CA GLN A 102 -2.26 3.93 -3.42
C GLN A 102 -2.20 2.82 -2.36
N PHE A 103 -1.43 3.06 -1.32
CA PHE A 103 -1.28 2.13 -0.21
C PHE A 103 -1.32 2.89 1.11
N PHE A 104 -1.51 2.15 2.21
CA PHE A 104 -1.37 2.74 3.54
C PHE A 104 -0.60 1.79 4.45
N ILE A 105 0.04 2.39 5.46
CA ILE A 105 0.77 1.65 6.49
C ILE A 105 -0.02 1.81 7.79
N ASN A 106 -0.39 0.69 8.40
CA ASN A 106 -1.10 0.68 9.67
C ASN A 106 -0.14 1.09 10.79
N VAL A 107 -0.45 2.16 11.51
CA VAL A 107 0.35 2.59 12.67
C VAL A 107 -0.30 2.18 13.99
N ALA A 108 -1.36 1.39 13.93
CA ALA A 108 -2.07 0.77 15.05
C ALA A 108 -2.71 -0.52 14.55
N ASP A 109 -3.22 -1.34 15.45
CA ASP A 109 -3.98 -2.53 15.08
C ASP A 109 -5.38 -2.11 14.62
N ASN A 110 -5.64 -2.23 13.32
CA ASN A 110 -6.88 -1.76 12.70
C ASN A 110 -7.76 -2.94 12.27
N GLY A 111 -8.13 -3.78 13.25
CA GLY A 111 -8.89 -5.00 13.01
C GLY A 111 -10.21 -4.77 12.28
N PHE A 112 -10.81 -3.58 12.42
CA PHE A 112 -12.05 -3.24 11.72
C PHE A 112 -11.88 -3.15 10.20
N LEU A 113 -10.65 -3.09 9.69
CA LEU A 113 -10.35 -3.11 8.25
C LEU A 113 -10.13 -4.52 7.70
N ASN A 114 -10.09 -5.52 8.56
CA ASN A 114 -9.91 -6.90 8.12
C ASN A 114 -11.12 -7.39 7.33
N HIS A 115 -10.90 -8.40 6.49
CA HIS A 115 -12.00 -8.99 5.72
C HIS A 115 -13.05 -9.57 6.67
N THR A 116 -14.30 -9.24 6.44
CA THR A 116 -15.40 -9.67 7.31
C THR A 116 -16.43 -10.56 6.63
N ALA A 117 -16.45 -10.65 5.33
CA ALA A 117 -17.38 -11.55 4.65
C ALA A 117 -17.20 -11.51 3.14
#